data_4b505237a818bce6e8ce6f23040e4514
#
_entry.id   4b505237a818bce6e8ce6f23040e4514
#
_cell.length_a   1.000
_cell.length_b   1.000
_cell.length_c   1.000
_cell.angle_alpha   90.00
_cell.angle_beta   90.00
_cell.angle_gamma   90.00
#
_symmetry.space_group_name_H-M   'P 1'
#
loop_
_entity.id
_entity.type
_entity.pdbx_description
1 polymer ?
#
loop_
_entity_poly.entity_id
_entity_poly.type
_entity_poly.pdbx_seq_one_letter_code
_entity_poly.pdbx_strand_id
1 'polypeptide(L)'
;MRGRADKEHQEEYLRGKGEEMDRIIKIDDRDIKFRATARTPRLYRALIGRDMIIDMNKLKKAYEKRKNEGEDIDISNLQIFEDTAYIMARHANPDMEEKTADEWLDTFNMFSIYEVLPQILELWAVNTQQTSQSKKK
;
A
#
# COMPACT_ATOMS: atom_id res chain seq x y z
N MET A 1 -29.95 15.31 18.53
CA MET A 1 -30.20 14.32 17.47
C MET A 1 -29.67 14.74 16.12
N ARG A 2 -29.54 16.04 15.90
CA ARG A 2 -28.92 16.53 14.67
C ARG A 2 -27.48 16.04 14.49
N GLY A 3 -26.70 15.99 15.56
CA GLY A 3 -25.33 15.57 15.50
C GLY A 3 -25.15 14.12 15.07
N ARG A 4 -26.12 13.28 15.39
CA ARG A 4 -26.05 11.87 15.02
C ARG A 4 -26.25 11.69 13.51
N ALA A 5 -27.23 12.38 12.94
CA ALA A 5 -27.47 12.29 11.49
C ALA A 5 -26.31 12.86 10.70
N ASP A 6 -25.74 13.99 11.13
CA ASP A 6 -24.59 14.60 10.50
C ASP A 6 -23.36 13.70 10.57
N LYS A 7 -23.20 13.04 11.72
CA LYS A 7 -22.08 12.14 11.94
C LYS A 7 -22.17 10.90 11.02
N GLU A 8 -23.36 10.34 10.88
CA GLU A 8 -23.56 9.20 9.99
C GLU A 8 -23.28 9.58 8.54
N HIS A 9 -23.69 10.77 8.11
CA HIS A 9 -23.45 11.26 6.77
C HIS A 9 -21.97 11.48 6.51
N GLN A 10 -21.23 12.03 7.48
CA GLN A 10 -19.80 12.19 7.38
C GLN A 10 -19.06 10.86 7.34
N GLU A 11 -19.52 9.90 8.13
CA GLU A 11 -18.91 8.57 8.14
C GLU A 11 -19.08 7.88 6.80
N GLU A 12 -20.23 8.01 6.15
CA GLU A 12 -20.43 7.45 4.81
C GLU A 12 -19.52 8.10 3.79
N TYR A 13 -19.39 9.42 3.83
CA TYR A 13 -18.52 10.15 2.92
C TYR A 13 -17.06 9.74 3.11
N LEU A 14 -16.60 9.69 4.36
CA LEU A 14 -15.23 9.31 4.67
C LEU A 14 -14.96 7.84 4.35
N ARG A 15 -15.97 6.99 4.52
CA ARG A 15 -15.85 5.57 4.20
C ARG A 15 -15.65 5.36 2.71
N GLY A 16 -16.40 6.10 1.88
CA GLY A 16 -16.24 6.04 0.44
C GLY A 16 -14.84 6.44 0.00
N LYS A 17 -14.30 7.51 0.58
CA LYS A 17 -12.92 7.91 0.32
C LYS A 17 -11.93 6.90 0.88
N GLY A 18 -12.23 6.33 2.05
CA GLY A 18 -11.41 5.29 2.65
C GLY A 18 -11.31 4.06 1.79
N GLU A 19 -12.39 3.67 1.14
CA GLU A 19 -12.40 2.51 0.24
C GLU A 19 -11.50 2.73 -0.98
N GLU A 20 -11.36 3.97 -1.45
CA GLU A 20 -10.45 4.29 -2.55
C GLU A 20 -8.99 4.24 -2.12
N MET A 21 -8.70 4.64 -0.89
CA MET A 21 -7.34 4.76 -0.35
C MET A 21 -6.92 3.57 0.47
N ASP A 22 -7.88 2.87 1.06
CA ASP A 22 -7.64 1.73 1.92
C ASP A 22 -8.07 0.45 1.21
N ARG A 23 -7.38 -0.63 1.55
CA ARG A 23 -7.74 -1.96 1.07
C ARG A 23 -7.42 -2.98 2.16
N ILE A 24 -8.35 -3.91 2.37
CA ILE A 24 -8.12 -5.03 3.28
C ILE A 24 -7.68 -6.22 2.43
N ILE A 25 -6.51 -6.76 2.75
CA ILE A 25 -5.93 -7.90 2.04
C ILE A 25 -5.68 -9.01 3.04
N LYS A 26 -6.10 -10.22 2.70
CA LYS A 26 -5.87 -11.38 3.55
C LYS A 26 -4.47 -11.94 3.33
N ILE A 27 -3.70 -12.05 4.40
CA ILE A 27 -2.38 -12.68 4.39
C ILE A 27 -2.33 -13.66 5.57
N ASP A 28 -2.08 -14.95 5.31
CA ASP A 28 -2.04 -15.99 6.35
C ASP A 28 -3.30 -16.00 7.21
N ASP A 29 -4.47 -15.91 6.58
CA ASP A 29 -5.77 -15.89 7.27
C ASP A 29 -5.99 -14.70 8.19
N ARG A 30 -5.16 -13.66 8.07
CA ARG A 30 -5.34 -12.39 8.78
C ARG A 30 -5.76 -11.31 7.80
N ASP A 31 -6.76 -10.55 8.16
CA ASP A 31 -7.19 -9.39 7.38
C ASP A 31 -6.34 -8.19 7.78
N ILE A 32 -5.54 -7.70 6.84
CA ILE A 32 -4.62 -6.58 7.08
C ILE A 32 -5.07 -5.40 6.24
N LYS A 33 -5.22 -4.25 6.88
CA LYS A 33 -5.59 -3.03 6.20
C LYS A 33 -4.33 -2.33 5.69
N PHE A 34 -4.38 -1.90 4.44
CA PHE A 34 -3.32 -1.12 3.80
C PHE A 34 -3.90 0.22 3.35
N ARG A 35 -3.11 1.26 3.41
CA ARG A 35 -3.53 2.61 3.00
C ARG A 35 -2.48 3.25 2.12
N ALA A 36 -2.96 3.90 1.04
CA ALA A 36 -2.11 4.70 0.16
C ALA A 36 -2.76 6.07 -0.05
N THR A 37 -2.14 7.11 0.49
CA THR A 37 -2.59 8.50 0.35
C THR A 37 -1.39 9.37 -0.02
N ALA A 38 -1.62 10.67 -0.18
CA ALA A 38 -0.54 11.61 -0.43
C ALA A 38 0.52 11.61 0.68
N ARG A 39 0.16 11.17 1.89
CA ARG A 39 1.09 11.11 3.02
C ARG A 39 1.99 9.87 2.97
N THR A 40 1.59 8.83 2.27
CA THR A 40 2.34 7.57 2.24
C THR A 40 3.79 7.75 1.78
N PRO A 41 4.09 8.50 0.70
CA PRO A 41 5.48 8.73 0.30
C PRO A 41 6.30 9.44 1.38
N ARG A 42 5.69 10.34 2.12
CA ARG A 42 6.38 11.04 3.20
C ARG A 42 6.74 10.08 4.33
N LEU A 43 5.81 9.21 4.69
CA LEU A 43 6.04 8.20 5.71
C LEU A 43 7.12 7.22 5.28
N TYR A 44 7.09 6.80 4.04
CA TYR A 44 8.11 5.93 3.45
C TYR A 44 9.49 6.56 3.57
N ARG A 45 9.63 7.82 3.16
CA ARG A 45 10.90 8.52 3.23
C ARG A 45 11.39 8.65 4.68
N ALA A 46 10.48 8.93 5.62
CA ALA A 46 10.85 9.10 7.02
C ALA A 46 11.34 7.81 7.65
N LEU A 47 10.70 6.67 7.33
CA LEU A 47 10.99 5.40 7.98
C LEU A 47 11.95 4.51 7.19
N ILE A 48 11.91 4.58 5.88
CA ILE A 48 12.74 3.75 5.00
C ILE A 48 13.96 4.52 4.49
N GLY A 49 13.82 5.83 4.31
CA GLY A 49 14.93 6.67 3.88
C GLY A 49 15.12 6.76 2.38
N ARG A 50 14.17 6.27 1.59
CA ARG A 50 14.22 6.31 0.14
C ARG A 50 13.01 7.04 -0.42
N ASP A 51 13.03 7.32 -1.72
CA ASP A 51 11.94 7.95 -2.45
C ASP A 51 10.96 6.89 -2.95
N MET A 52 9.75 6.92 -2.41
CA MET A 52 8.72 5.93 -2.73
C MET A 52 8.30 5.97 -4.21
N ILE A 53 8.25 7.16 -4.79
CA ILE A 53 7.82 7.30 -6.19
C ILE A 53 8.83 6.63 -7.12
N ILE A 54 10.12 6.85 -6.88
CA ILE A 54 11.19 6.21 -7.65
C ILE A 54 11.15 4.69 -7.44
N ASP A 55 11.03 4.26 -6.18
CA ASP A 55 11.02 2.85 -5.84
C ASP A 55 9.81 2.14 -6.46
N MET A 56 8.62 2.75 -6.39
CA MET A 56 7.41 2.14 -6.94
C MET A 56 7.46 2.06 -8.48
N ASN A 57 8.07 3.03 -9.13
CA ASN A 57 8.26 2.96 -10.57
C ASN A 57 9.17 1.81 -10.97
N LYS A 58 10.23 1.56 -10.19
CA LYS A 58 11.12 0.42 -10.41
C LYS A 58 10.37 -0.90 -10.21
N LEU A 59 9.61 -0.99 -9.14
CA LEU A 59 8.84 -2.19 -8.83
C LEU A 59 7.80 -2.47 -9.90
N LYS A 60 7.09 -1.46 -10.35
CA LYS A 60 6.08 -1.58 -11.39
C LYS A 60 6.69 -2.10 -12.69
N LYS A 61 7.82 -1.55 -13.11
CA LYS A 61 8.52 -2.01 -14.31
C LYS A 61 8.97 -3.46 -14.17
N ALA A 62 9.51 -3.83 -13.02
CA ALA A 62 9.95 -5.20 -12.77
C ALA A 62 8.77 -6.18 -12.83
N TYR A 63 7.64 -5.79 -12.26
CA TYR A 63 6.43 -6.62 -12.28
C TYR A 63 5.89 -6.79 -13.70
N GLU A 64 5.87 -5.72 -14.48
CA GLU A 64 5.43 -5.78 -15.87
C GLU A 64 6.33 -6.68 -16.72
N LYS A 65 7.65 -6.63 -16.51
CA LYS A 65 8.58 -7.53 -17.20
C LYS A 65 8.34 -8.99 -16.84
N ARG A 66 8.10 -9.26 -15.56
CA ARG A 66 7.78 -10.61 -15.12
C ARG A 66 6.50 -11.12 -15.79
N LYS A 67 5.47 -10.28 -15.84
CA LYS A 67 4.19 -10.63 -16.40
C LYS A 67 4.26 -10.85 -17.91
N ASN A 68 4.98 -9.98 -18.63
CA ASN A 68 5.01 -9.96 -20.09
C ASN A 68 6.13 -10.82 -20.67
N GLU A 69 7.27 -10.91 -20.03
CA GLU A 69 8.49 -11.55 -20.55
C GLU A 69 8.92 -12.76 -19.73
N GLY A 70 8.27 -13.04 -18.61
CA GLY A 70 8.59 -14.19 -17.76
C GLY A 70 9.87 -14.05 -16.97
N GLU A 71 10.43 -12.84 -16.86
CA GLU A 71 11.63 -12.61 -16.08
C GLU A 71 11.32 -12.60 -14.58
N ASP A 72 12.23 -13.12 -13.77
CA ASP A 72 12.08 -13.07 -12.31
C ASP A 72 12.31 -11.66 -11.80
N ILE A 73 11.64 -11.34 -10.69
CA ILE A 73 11.83 -10.05 -10.03
C ILE A 73 13.14 -10.07 -9.26
N ASP A 74 13.99 -9.06 -9.50
CA ASP A 74 15.25 -8.88 -8.83
C ASP A 74 15.06 -8.72 -7.31
N ILE A 75 16.01 -9.20 -6.52
CA ILE A 75 15.97 -9.12 -5.05
C ILE A 75 15.80 -7.67 -4.57
N SER A 76 16.47 -6.70 -5.22
CA SER A 76 16.34 -5.30 -4.83
C SER A 76 14.90 -4.80 -5.00
N ASN A 77 14.19 -5.28 -6.01
CA ASN A 77 12.79 -4.92 -6.24
C ASN A 77 11.86 -5.61 -5.25
N LEU A 78 12.22 -6.83 -4.80
CA LEU A 78 11.45 -7.50 -3.75
C LEU A 78 11.56 -6.75 -2.43
N GLN A 79 12.74 -6.20 -2.11
CA GLN A 79 12.93 -5.37 -0.93
C GLN A 79 12.05 -4.11 -0.99
N ILE A 80 11.97 -3.49 -2.16
CA ILE A 80 11.10 -2.33 -2.36
C ILE A 80 9.64 -2.71 -2.07
N PHE A 81 9.21 -3.87 -2.57
CA PHE A 81 7.85 -4.36 -2.31
C PHE A 81 7.61 -4.57 -0.81
N GLU A 82 8.53 -5.24 -0.13
CA GLU A 82 8.41 -5.51 1.29
C GLU A 82 8.28 -4.23 2.11
N ASP A 83 9.15 -3.26 1.83
CA ASP A 83 9.14 -1.97 2.51
C ASP A 83 7.85 -1.19 2.22
N THR A 84 7.41 -1.20 0.96
CA THR A 84 6.18 -0.52 0.56
C THR A 84 4.96 -1.11 1.25
N ALA A 85 4.85 -2.44 1.26
CA ALA A 85 3.74 -3.13 1.91
C ALA A 85 3.71 -2.80 3.41
N TYR A 86 4.87 -2.83 4.06
CA TYR A 86 4.95 -2.48 5.47
C TYR A 86 4.49 -1.04 5.72
N ILE A 87 4.96 -0.09 4.93
CA ILE A 87 4.60 1.32 5.13
C ILE A 87 3.10 1.54 4.92
N MET A 88 2.52 0.91 3.91
CA MET A 88 1.08 1.02 3.68
C MET A 88 0.28 0.39 4.82
N ALA A 89 0.73 -0.74 5.36
CA ALA A 89 0.10 -1.39 6.51
C ALA A 89 0.22 -0.51 7.75
N ARG A 90 1.40 0.02 8.01
CA ARG A 90 1.64 0.89 9.15
C ARG A 90 0.84 2.18 9.07
N HIS A 91 0.71 2.74 7.87
CA HIS A 91 -0.09 3.94 7.66
C HIS A 91 -1.57 3.70 8.02
N ALA A 92 -2.09 2.52 7.67
CA ALA A 92 -3.47 2.14 8.00
C ALA A 92 -3.63 1.73 9.47
N ASN A 93 -2.54 1.29 10.13
CA ASN A 93 -2.57 0.75 11.49
C ASN A 93 -1.47 1.41 12.32
N PRO A 94 -1.62 2.70 12.69
CA PRO A 94 -0.54 3.44 13.36
C PRO A 94 -0.17 2.88 14.73
N ASP A 95 -1.05 2.12 15.35
CA ASP A 95 -0.82 1.53 16.67
C ASP A 95 -0.23 0.13 16.63
N MET A 96 0.14 -0.38 15.44
CA MET A 96 0.69 -1.72 15.33
C MET A 96 1.98 -1.86 16.13
N GLU A 97 2.21 -3.04 16.66
CA GLU A 97 3.37 -3.32 17.51
C GLU A 97 4.68 -3.37 16.74
N GLU A 98 4.63 -3.86 15.51
CA GLU A 98 5.81 -3.99 14.66
C GLU A 98 6.28 -2.62 14.18
N LYS A 99 7.47 -2.22 14.64
CA LYS A 99 8.01 -0.88 14.36
C LYS A 99 8.96 -0.84 13.18
N THR A 100 9.32 -2.01 12.64
CA THR A 100 10.18 -2.12 11.47
C THR A 100 9.59 -3.12 10.48
N ALA A 101 10.02 -3.02 9.22
CA ALA A 101 9.60 -3.99 8.21
C ALA A 101 10.04 -5.41 8.61
N ASP A 102 11.24 -5.54 9.16
CA ASP A 102 11.75 -6.84 9.59
C ASP A 102 10.83 -7.48 10.64
N GLU A 103 10.45 -6.72 11.66
CA GLU A 103 9.54 -7.25 12.70
C GLU A 103 8.19 -7.68 12.08
N TRP A 104 7.69 -6.90 11.15
CA TRP A 104 6.41 -7.17 10.53
C TRP A 104 6.47 -8.42 9.65
N LEU A 105 7.53 -8.55 8.86
CA LEU A 105 7.73 -9.71 7.99
C LEU A 105 7.87 -11.00 8.78
N ASP A 106 8.45 -10.94 9.97
CA ASP A 106 8.58 -12.13 10.84
C ASP A 106 7.23 -12.69 11.29
N THR A 107 6.15 -11.95 11.15
CA THR A 107 4.83 -12.43 11.54
C THR A 107 4.14 -13.27 10.47
N PHE A 108 4.73 -13.40 9.28
CA PHE A 108 4.13 -14.11 8.15
C PHE A 108 4.92 -15.36 7.77
N ASN A 109 4.24 -16.29 7.11
CA ASN A 109 4.90 -17.43 6.49
C ASN A 109 5.78 -16.95 5.33
N MET A 110 6.80 -17.75 5.02
CA MET A 110 7.89 -17.34 4.13
C MET A 110 7.47 -16.68 2.81
N PHE A 111 6.44 -17.20 2.16
CA PHE A 111 6.06 -16.71 0.83
C PHE A 111 4.73 -15.94 0.79
N SER A 112 4.02 -15.88 1.91
CA SER A 112 2.67 -15.32 1.94
C SER A 112 2.61 -13.87 1.50
N ILE A 113 3.59 -13.07 1.93
CA ILE A 113 3.61 -11.64 1.63
C ILE A 113 3.74 -11.37 0.13
N TYR A 114 4.45 -12.23 -0.60
CA TYR A 114 4.70 -12.00 -2.02
C TYR A 114 3.45 -12.24 -2.89
N GLU A 115 2.49 -13.01 -2.38
CA GLU A 115 1.25 -13.26 -3.10
C GLU A 115 0.39 -12.01 -3.24
N VAL A 116 0.60 -11.00 -2.38
CA VAL A 116 -0.21 -9.78 -2.41
C VAL A 116 0.40 -8.67 -3.26
N LEU A 117 1.54 -8.91 -3.90
CA LEU A 117 2.21 -7.91 -4.74
C LEU A 117 1.28 -7.25 -5.76
N PRO A 118 0.48 -8.01 -6.55
CA PRO A 118 -0.43 -7.36 -7.50
C PRO A 118 -1.42 -6.41 -6.83
N GLN A 119 -1.91 -6.76 -5.66
CA GLN A 119 -2.88 -5.94 -4.94
C GLN A 119 -2.27 -4.65 -4.40
N ILE A 120 -1.01 -4.70 -3.96
CA ILE A 120 -0.28 -3.50 -3.50
C ILE A 120 -0.04 -2.55 -4.67
N LEU A 121 0.39 -3.10 -5.82
CA LEU A 121 0.58 -2.30 -7.04
C LEU A 121 -0.72 -1.68 -7.52
N GLU A 122 -1.81 -2.42 -7.41
CA GLU A 122 -3.14 -1.93 -7.79
C GLU A 122 -3.57 -0.76 -6.91
N LEU A 123 -3.34 -0.86 -5.61
CA LEU A 123 -3.64 0.23 -4.68
C LEU A 123 -2.82 1.49 -5.02
N TRP A 124 -1.55 1.32 -5.35
CA TRP A 124 -0.70 2.42 -5.81
C TRP A 124 -1.23 3.03 -7.12
N ALA A 125 -1.62 2.19 -8.07
CA ALA A 125 -2.10 2.62 -9.38
C ALA A 125 -3.39 3.44 -9.30
N VAL A 126 -4.28 3.10 -8.39
CA VAL A 126 -5.53 3.87 -8.18
C VAL A 126 -5.20 5.33 -7.86
N ASN A 127 -4.28 5.56 -6.93
CA ASN A 127 -3.87 6.91 -6.57
C ASN A 127 -3.21 7.64 -7.74
N THR A 128 -2.36 6.95 -8.47
CA THR A 128 -1.65 7.52 -9.62
C THR A 128 -2.62 7.90 -10.74
N GLN A 129 -3.59 7.03 -11.01
CA GLN A 129 -4.61 7.29 -12.03
C GLN A 129 -5.46 8.50 -11.69
N GLN A 130 -5.86 8.65 -10.45
CA GLN A 130 -6.63 9.81 -10.02
C GLN A 130 -5.85 11.09 -10.23
N THR A 131 -4.58 11.09 -9.90
CA THR A 131 -3.69 12.24 -10.12
C THR A 131 -3.56 12.56 -11.60
N SER A 132 -3.37 11.53 -12.43
CA SER A 132 -3.25 11.68 -13.88
C SER A 132 -4.51 12.24 -14.51
N GLN A 133 -5.68 11.75 -14.09
CA GLN A 133 -6.96 12.26 -14.57
C GLN A 133 -7.14 13.73 -14.23
N SER A 134 -6.75 14.15 -13.04
CA SER A 134 -6.81 15.54 -12.64
C SER A 134 -5.94 16.41 -13.52
N LYS A 135 -4.78 15.93 -13.93
CA LYS A 135 -3.86 16.68 -14.78
C LYS A 135 -4.34 16.83 -16.21
N LYS A 136 -5.16 15.93 -16.69
CA LYS A 136 -5.64 15.95 -18.07
C LYS A 136 -6.71 17.01 -18.31
N LYS A 137 -7.22 17.58 -17.28
CA LYS A 137 -8.15 18.68 -17.41
C LYS A 137 -7.42 20.00 -17.51
#